data_12807f5a0a7f135f661b180477e87ce9
#
_entry.id   12807f5a0a7f135f661b180477e87ce9
#
_cell.length_a   1.000
_cell.length_b   1.000
_cell.length_c   1.000
_cell.angle_alpha   90.00
_cell.angle_beta   90.00
_cell.angle_gamma   90.00
#
_symmetry.space_group_name_H-M   'P 1'
#
loop_
_entity.id
_entity.type
_entity.pdbx_description
1 polymer ?
#
loop_
_entity_poly.entity_id
_entity_poly.type
_entity_poly.pdbx_seq_one_letter_code
_entity_poly.pdbx_strand_id
1 'polypeptide(L)'
;QYAEYQRFMCWLEETGRLDRELEFLPSDDQLLERQNRQQPIWTRPELAVLVCYSKAMLKEALLEADLLSEPWLASSVNRAFPAELVSRYSSEIEQHQLRQEIAATQLANDLVDRMGFSFFFRQMESTGASAGEVVRAYSIVLNVLDIEALWQRIETDLQLDARVQLDLLHRLMRLVRRTTRWFLRNRRLSLNCTHSIAQFAGPMQIMAEQMPELHEAEWMKLWNTERDELMALGVDQSLASRLAAADSLFLTLGIVDISLKQQQPIEQTGQLYFSLGEYLSLDWFMAQIVDLQPQNRWQDLARESYVDDLESQRRSLTACLLNRPEEDISLRLQAWQQQQRPLINRWQAMVADLRRGTAADFAMISVALRELLDLVQASIDSINSPTSFPEE
;
A
#
# COMPACT_ATOMS: atom_id res chain seq x y z
N GLN A 1 0.27 7.03 -16.51
CA GLN A 1 -1.08 6.53 -16.69
C GLN A 1 -1.34 6.06 -18.13
N TYR A 2 -1.07 6.86 -19.19
CA TYR A 2 -1.31 6.48 -20.59
C TYR A 2 -0.44 5.30 -21.05
N ALA A 3 0.83 5.29 -20.69
CA ALA A 3 1.74 4.17 -20.96
C ALA A 3 1.33 2.87 -20.23
N GLU A 4 0.70 2.98 -19.08
CA GLU A 4 0.13 1.85 -18.33
C GLU A 4 -1.05 1.23 -19.09
N TYR A 5 -1.93 2.04 -19.65
CA TYR A 5 -3.06 1.56 -20.45
C TYR A 5 -2.62 0.86 -21.73
N GLN A 6 -1.59 1.40 -22.39
CA GLN A 6 -0.98 0.75 -23.55
C GLN A 6 -0.37 -0.61 -23.18
N ARG A 7 0.37 -0.70 -22.07
CA ARG A 7 0.93 -1.99 -21.61
C ARG A 7 -0.15 -3.01 -21.27
N PHE A 8 -1.24 -2.57 -20.62
CA PHE A 8 -2.38 -3.45 -20.34
C PHE A 8 -3.01 -3.98 -21.64
N MET A 9 -3.21 -3.10 -22.62
CA MET A 9 -3.75 -3.50 -23.93
C MET A 9 -2.82 -4.49 -24.64
N CYS A 10 -1.49 -4.23 -24.70
CA CYS A 10 -0.51 -5.15 -25.27
C CYS A 10 -0.52 -6.52 -24.58
N TRP A 11 -0.59 -6.51 -23.23
CA TRP A 11 -0.64 -7.73 -22.46
C TRP A 11 -1.91 -8.56 -22.75
N LEU A 12 -3.06 -7.92 -22.94
CA LEU A 12 -4.29 -8.61 -23.36
C LEU A 12 -4.16 -9.26 -24.74
N GLU A 13 -3.45 -8.60 -25.68
CA GLU A 13 -3.17 -9.17 -27.00
C GLU A 13 -2.18 -10.33 -26.93
N GLU A 14 -1.07 -10.18 -26.22
CA GLU A 14 -0.05 -11.22 -26.03
C GLU A 14 -0.64 -12.48 -25.39
N THR A 15 -1.65 -12.32 -24.53
CA THR A 15 -2.37 -13.43 -23.90
C THR A 15 -3.52 -13.98 -24.78
N GLY A 16 -3.70 -13.45 -26.00
CA GLY A 16 -4.74 -13.89 -26.92
C GLY A 16 -6.17 -13.56 -26.49
N ARG A 17 -6.34 -12.60 -25.57
CA ARG A 17 -7.64 -12.21 -25.01
C ARG A 17 -8.27 -11.03 -25.75
N LEU A 18 -7.49 -10.24 -26.44
CA LEU A 18 -7.90 -9.03 -27.17
C LEU A 18 -7.39 -9.08 -28.60
N ASP A 19 -8.26 -8.69 -29.53
CA ASP A 19 -7.92 -8.37 -30.91
C ASP A 19 -8.21 -6.87 -31.14
N ARG A 20 -7.16 -6.05 -31.30
CA ARG A 20 -7.29 -4.60 -31.47
C ARG A 20 -8.07 -4.21 -32.70
N GLU A 21 -7.90 -4.94 -33.82
CA GLU A 21 -8.57 -4.60 -35.07
C GLU A 21 -10.07 -4.87 -34.94
N LEU A 22 -10.45 -5.97 -34.32
CA LEU A 22 -11.83 -6.35 -34.09
C LEU A 22 -12.54 -5.35 -33.16
N GLU A 23 -11.83 -4.87 -32.13
CA GLU A 23 -12.37 -3.93 -31.13
C GLU A 23 -12.17 -2.46 -31.51
N PHE A 24 -11.65 -2.18 -32.71
CA PHE A 24 -11.38 -0.81 -33.18
C PHE A 24 -10.50 0.01 -32.23
N LEU A 25 -9.55 -0.64 -31.55
CA LEU A 25 -8.59 0.03 -30.67
C LEU A 25 -7.39 0.57 -31.47
N PRO A 26 -6.73 1.63 -30.98
CA PRO A 26 -5.65 2.28 -31.73
C PRO A 26 -4.40 1.40 -31.79
N SER A 27 -3.70 1.44 -32.93
CA SER A 27 -2.35 0.90 -33.04
C SER A 27 -1.33 1.75 -32.26
N ASP A 28 -0.13 1.20 -32.00
CA ASP A 28 0.92 1.93 -31.31
C ASP A 28 1.36 3.18 -32.09
N ASP A 29 1.38 3.12 -33.43
CA ASP A 29 1.68 4.27 -34.28
C ASP A 29 0.61 5.38 -34.14
N GLN A 30 -0.68 5.00 -34.09
CA GLN A 30 -1.77 5.95 -33.88
C GLN A 30 -1.69 6.61 -32.49
N LEU A 31 -1.33 5.86 -31.44
CA LEU A 31 -1.13 6.41 -30.10
C LEU A 31 0.03 7.41 -30.08
N LEU A 32 1.15 7.07 -30.74
CA LEU A 32 2.31 7.95 -30.86
C LEU A 32 1.97 9.21 -31.66
N GLU A 33 1.22 9.08 -32.75
CA GLU A 33 0.79 10.21 -33.55
C GLU A 33 -0.12 11.17 -32.77
N ARG A 34 -1.10 10.64 -32.01
CA ARG A 34 -1.95 11.44 -31.10
C ARG A 34 -1.12 12.17 -30.05
N GLN A 35 -0.13 11.52 -29.46
CA GLN A 35 0.78 12.13 -28.49
C GLN A 35 1.58 13.27 -29.12
N ASN A 36 2.16 13.06 -30.30
CA ASN A 36 2.92 14.07 -31.02
C ASN A 36 2.07 15.29 -31.42
N ARG A 37 0.78 15.06 -31.69
CA ARG A 37 -0.19 16.12 -32.04
C ARG A 37 -0.82 16.78 -30.81
N GLN A 38 -0.43 16.39 -29.57
CA GLN A 38 -1.02 16.87 -28.31
C GLN A 38 -2.55 16.64 -28.24
N GLN A 39 -3.04 15.61 -28.89
CA GLN A 39 -4.44 15.19 -28.84
C GLN A 39 -4.68 14.23 -27.64
N PRO A 40 -5.95 14.03 -27.22
CA PRO A 40 -6.26 12.97 -26.27
C PRO A 40 -5.75 11.63 -26.77
N ILE A 41 -4.85 11.00 -26.03
CA ILE A 41 -4.20 9.73 -26.41
C ILE A 41 -5.25 8.62 -26.47
N TRP A 42 -6.17 8.62 -25.50
CA TRP A 42 -7.26 7.66 -25.38
C TRP A 42 -8.62 8.36 -25.46
N THR A 43 -9.53 7.80 -26.22
CA THR A 43 -10.93 8.22 -26.26
C THR A 43 -11.77 7.47 -25.21
N ARG A 44 -12.91 8.04 -24.82
CA ARG A 44 -13.82 7.36 -23.89
C ARG A 44 -14.31 5.97 -24.35
N PRO A 45 -14.70 5.78 -25.65
CA PRO A 45 -15.06 4.46 -26.16
C PRO A 45 -13.91 3.44 -26.04
N GLU A 46 -12.67 3.80 -26.39
CA GLU A 46 -11.50 2.93 -26.27
C GLU A 46 -11.25 2.52 -24.82
N LEU A 47 -11.35 3.49 -23.89
CA LEU A 47 -11.24 3.17 -22.45
C LEU A 47 -12.38 2.28 -21.97
N ALA A 48 -13.60 2.44 -22.47
CA ALA A 48 -14.73 1.57 -22.12
C ALA A 48 -14.49 0.12 -22.54
N VAL A 49 -13.89 -0.12 -23.70
CA VAL A 49 -13.48 -1.46 -24.15
C VAL A 49 -12.49 -2.05 -23.15
N LEU A 50 -11.43 -1.33 -22.78
CA LEU A 50 -10.42 -1.81 -21.81
C LEU A 50 -11.04 -2.10 -20.43
N VAL A 51 -12.00 -1.30 -19.98
CA VAL A 51 -12.76 -1.55 -18.74
C VAL A 51 -13.53 -2.87 -18.84
N CYS A 52 -14.22 -3.14 -19.96
CA CYS A 52 -14.95 -4.39 -20.16
C CYS A 52 -14.01 -5.61 -20.13
N TYR A 53 -12.89 -5.54 -20.85
CA TYR A 53 -11.90 -6.62 -20.85
C TYR A 53 -11.29 -6.85 -19.47
N SER A 54 -10.99 -5.77 -18.74
CA SER A 54 -10.50 -5.85 -17.36
C SER A 54 -11.47 -6.61 -16.45
N LYS A 55 -12.76 -6.26 -16.49
CA LYS A 55 -13.80 -6.91 -15.68
C LYS A 55 -13.99 -8.37 -16.06
N ALA A 56 -14.05 -8.67 -17.36
CA ALA A 56 -14.23 -10.03 -17.86
C ALA A 56 -13.07 -10.94 -17.44
N MET A 57 -11.83 -10.48 -17.67
CA MET A 57 -10.63 -11.22 -17.32
C MET A 57 -10.49 -11.45 -15.81
N LEU A 58 -10.78 -10.42 -15.01
CA LEU A 58 -10.71 -10.54 -13.56
C LEU A 58 -11.76 -11.53 -13.05
N LYS A 59 -12.98 -11.49 -13.60
CA LYS A 59 -14.03 -12.47 -13.29
C LYS A 59 -13.60 -13.91 -13.60
N GLU A 60 -13.02 -14.17 -14.79
CA GLU A 60 -12.51 -15.49 -15.15
C GLU A 60 -11.43 -15.96 -14.17
N ALA A 61 -10.43 -15.11 -13.88
CA ALA A 61 -9.36 -15.44 -12.95
C ALA A 61 -9.86 -15.75 -11.54
N LEU A 62 -10.94 -15.08 -11.09
CA LEU A 62 -11.57 -15.35 -9.80
C LEU A 62 -12.26 -16.73 -9.76
N LEU A 63 -12.91 -17.12 -10.85
CA LEU A 63 -13.57 -18.44 -10.98
C LEU A 63 -12.52 -19.57 -11.08
N GLU A 64 -11.46 -19.38 -11.89
CA GLU A 64 -10.41 -20.38 -12.06
C GLU A 64 -9.60 -20.63 -10.76
N ALA A 65 -9.41 -19.61 -9.96
CA ALA A 65 -8.61 -19.70 -8.73
C ALA A 65 -9.37 -20.24 -7.51
N ASP A 66 -10.65 -20.67 -7.68
CA ASP A 66 -11.54 -21.12 -6.60
C ASP A 66 -11.55 -20.20 -5.36
N LEU A 67 -11.42 -18.90 -5.60
CA LEU A 67 -11.34 -17.89 -4.52
C LEU A 67 -12.64 -17.78 -3.74
N LEU A 68 -13.74 -18.13 -4.36
CA LEU A 68 -15.07 -18.04 -3.79
C LEU A 68 -15.40 -19.18 -2.81
N SER A 69 -14.48 -20.12 -2.62
CA SER A 69 -14.49 -21.06 -1.49
C SER A 69 -14.18 -20.33 -0.15
N GLU A 70 -13.53 -19.17 -0.18
CA GLU A 70 -13.31 -18.36 1.01
C GLU A 70 -14.62 -17.64 1.42
N PRO A 71 -15.13 -17.84 2.66
CA PRO A 71 -16.43 -17.28 3.09
C PRO A 71 -16.51 -15.77 2.92
N TRP A 72 -15.39 -15.09 3.11
CA TRP A 72 -15.29 -13.65 3.01
C TRP A 72 -15.54 -13.14 1.59
N LEU A 73 -14.95 -13.80 0.59
CA LEU A 73 -15.13 -13.45 -0.83
C LEU A 73 -16.49 -13.92 -1.34
N ALA A 74 -16.95 -15.09 -0.90
CA ALA A 74 -18.26 -15.62 -1.22
C ALA A 74 -19.40 -14.68 -0.80
N SER A 75 -19.25 -13.95 0.31
CA SER A 75 -20.27 -13.00 0.79
C SER A 75 -20.54 -11.84 -0.18
N SER A 76 -19.65 -11.61 -1.16
CA SER A 76 -19.85 -10.59 -2.21
C SER A 76 -21.10 -10.84 -3.05
N VAL A 77 -21.63 -12.06 -3.09
CA VAL A 77 -22.91 -12.36 -3.75
C VAL A 77 -24.04 -11.49 -3.22
N ASN A 78 -24.04 -11.15 -1.92
CA ASN A 78 -25.08 -10.34 -1.28
C ASN A 78 -25.19 -8.94 -1.86
N ARG A 79 -24.09 -8.39 -2.42
CA ARG A 79 -24.09 -7.06 -3.06
C ARG A 79 -24.91 -7.00 -4.35
N ALA A 80 -25.24 -8.13 -4.94
CA ALA A 80 -26.08 -8.21 -6.13
C ALA A 80 -27.59 -8.07 -5.83
N PHE A 81 -27.98 -8.14 -4.56
CA PHE A 81 -29.36 -8.16 -4.15
C PHE A 81 -29.69 -6.99 -3.21
N PRO A 82 -30.92 -6.44 -3.27
CA PRO A 82 -31.38 -5.47 -2.30
C PRO A 82 -31.28 -5.99 -0.86
N ALA A 83 -31.02 -5.12 0.11
CA ALA A 83 -30.82 -5.49 1.52
C ALA A 83 -32.03 -6.26 2.11
N GLU A 84 -33.24 -5.92 1.71
CA GLU A 84 -34.47 -6.62 2.13
C GLU A 84 -34.50 -8.06 1.65
N LEU A 85 -33.99 -8.33 0.45
CA LEU A 85 -33.91 -9.71 -0.07
C LEU A 85 -32.81 -10.49 0.64
N VAL A 86 -31.64 -9.87 0.86
CA VAL A 86 -30.54 -10.49 1.60
C VAL A 86 -30.98 -10.89 3.00
N SER A 87 -31.65 -10.00 3.73
CA SER A 87 -32.15 -10.29 5.09
C SER A 87 -33.20 -11.39 5.13
N ARG A 88 -34.04 -11.52 4.09
CA ARG A 88 -35.18 -12.44 4.06
C ARG A 88 -34.83 -13.79 3.43
N TYR A 89 -33.91 -13.83 2.47
CA TYR A 89 -33.61 -15.00 1.64
C TYR A 89 -32.11 -15.31 1.64
N SER A 90 -31.41 -15.11 2.74
CA SER A 90 -29.96 -15.35 2.82
C SER A 90 -29.57 -16.79 2.46
N SER A 91 -30.36 -17.76 2.93
CA SER A 91 -30.12 -19.18 2.64
C SER A 91 -30.27 -19.52 1.15
N GLU A 92 -31.29 -18.97 0.49
CA GLU A 92 -31.55 -19.17 -0.93
C GLU A 92 -30.47 -18.47 -1.81
N ILE A 93 -29.99 -17.31 -1.38
CA ILE A 93 -28.89 -16.61 -2.04
C ILE A 93 -27.59 -17.42 -1.92
N GLU A 94 -27.30 -17.97 -0.73
CA GLU A 94 -26.13 -18.81 -0.50
C GLU A 94 -26.18 -20.11 -1.31
N GLN A 95 -27.37 -20.63 -1.60
CA GLN A 95 -27.60 -21.85 -2.41
C GLN A 95 -27.86 -21.55 -3.88
N HIS A 96 -27.76 -20.28 -4.31
CA HIS A 96 -28.04 -19.90 -5.69
C HIS A 96 -27.08 -20.61 -6.65
N GLN A 97 -27.60 -21.19 -7.75
CA GLN A 97 -26.81 -21.98 -8.70
C GLN A 97 -25.64 -21.19 -9.31
N LEU A 98 -25.84 -19.88 -9.56
CA LEU A 98 -24.84 -18.98 -10.15
C LEU A 98 -24.15 -18.09 -9.08
N ARG A 99 -24.16 -18.51 -7.80
CA ARG A 99 -23.59 -17.68 -6.73
C ARG A 99 -22.14 -17.30 -6.96
N GLN A 100 -21.34 -18.23 -7.52
CA GLN A 100 -19.92 -17.99 -7.77
C GLN A 100 -19.73 -16.96 -8.88
N GLU A 101 -20.45 -17.08 -9.97
CA GLU A 101 -20.42 -16.13 -11.08
C GLU A 101 -20.89 -14.75 -10.68
N ILE A 102 -21.95 -14.67 -9.84
CA ILE A 102 -22.45 -13.41 -9.30
C ILE A 102 -21.41 -12.78 -8.38
N ALA A 103 -20.85 -13.53 -7.43
CA ALA A 103 -19.83 -13.03 -6.51
C ALA A 103 -18.57 -12.58 -7.26
N ALA A 104 -18.09 -13.36 -8.23
CA ALA A 104 -16.96 -12.99 -9.08
C ALA A 104 -17.22 -11.70 -9.86
N THR A 105 -18.44 -11.55 -10.40
CA THR A 105 -18.86 -10.34 -11.13
C THR A 105 -18.89 -9.14 -10.21
N GLN A 106 -19.44 -9.27 -9.00
CA GLN A 106 -19.48 -8.18 -8.01
C GLN A 106 -18.08 -7.75 -7.56
N LEU A 107 -17.20 -8.71 -7.28
CA LEU A 107 -15.80 -8.42 -6.91
C LEU A 107 -15.03 -7.74 -8.05
N ALA A 108 -15.18 -8.23 -9.28
CA ALA A 108 -14.53 -7.63 -10.45
C ALA A 108 -15.02 -6.20 -10.70
N ASN A 109 -16.35 -5.98 -10.61
CA ASN A 109 -16.93 -4.64 -10.74
C ASN A 109 -16.43 -3.70 -9.64
N ASP A 110 -16.51 -4.11 -8.38
CA ASP A 110 -16.09 -3.30 -7.24
C ASP A 110 -14.62 -2.85 -7.38
N LEU A 111 -13.73 -3.81 -7.68
CA LEU A 111 -12.31 -3.51 -7.84
C LEU A 111 -12.06 -2.56 -9.02
N VAL A 112 -12.63 -2.84 -10.19
CA VAL A 112 -12.38 -2.05 -11.40
C VAL A 112 -13.03 -0.67 -11.31
N ASP A 113 -14.24 -0.56 -10.76
CA ASP A 113 -14.97 0.70 -10.66
C ASP A 113 -14.33 1.65 -9.62
N ARG A 114 -13.78 1.12 -8.54
CA ARG A 114 -13.12 1.93 -7.49
C ARG A 114 -11.65 2.21 -7.78
N MET A 115 -10.91 1.21 -8.26
CA MET A 115 -9.45 1.32 -8.41
C MET A 115 -8.97 1.62 -9.81
N GLY A 116 -9.88 1.53 -10.80
CA GLY A 116 -9.57 1.65 -12.22
C GLY A 116 -9.14 0.31 -12.85
N PHE A 117 -9.35 0.21 -14.17
CA PHE A 117 -9.19 -1.04 -14.90
C PHE A 117 -7.75 -1.57 -14.98
N SER A 118 -6.74 -0.73 -14.82
CA SER A 118 -5.33 -1.12 -14.86
C SER A 118 -4.77 -1.53 -13.49
N PHE A 119 -5.52 -1.32 -12.39
CA PHE A 119 -5.01 -1.52 -11.03
C PHE A 119 -4.49 -2.92 -10.79
N PHE A 120 -5.29 -3.97 -11.06
CA PHE A 120 -4.90 -5.34 -10.81
C PHE A 120 -3.70 -5.77 -11.69
N PHE A 121 -3.69 -5.37 -12.97
CA PHE A 121 -2.59 -5.61 -13.88
C PHE A 121 -1.28 -4.99 -13.36
N ARG A 122 -1.34 -3.72 -12.91
CA ARG A 122 -0.18 -3.05 -12.33
C ARG A 122 0.33 -3.75 -11.06
N GLN A 123 -0.57 -4.23 -10.20
CA GLN A 123 -0.16 -5.02 -9.03
C GLN A 123 0.52 -6.33 -9.45
N MET A 124 -0.03 -7.06 -10.42
CA MET A 124 0.57 -8.26 -10.97
C MET A 124 1.96 -7.97 -11.56
N GLU A 125 2.08 -6.94 -12.41
CA GLU A 125 3.33 -6.54 -13.07
C GLU A 125 4.42 -6.18 -12.06
N SER A 126 4.08 -5.48 -10.97
CA SER A 126 5.07 -4.97 -10.00
C SER A 126 5.42 -5.95 -8.88
N THR A 127 4.58 -6.97 -8.64
CA THR A 127 4.78 -7.93 -7.53
C THR A 127 4.95 -9.37 -7.99
N GLY A 128 4.62 -9.67 -9.24
CA GLY A 128 4.55 -11.04 -9.76
C GLY A 128 3.39 -11.86 -9.18
N ALA A 129 2.41 -11.20 -8.54
CA ALA A 129 1.24 -11.87 -7.97
C ALA A 129 0.24 -12.28 -9.05
N SER A 130 -0.57 -13.30 -8.78
CA SER A 130 -1.72 -13.65 -9.61
C SER A 130 -2.89 -12.68 -9.38
N ALA A 131 -3.83 -12.60 -10.32
CA ALA A 131 -5.03 -11.78 -10.17
C ALA A 131 -5.82 -12.15 -8.89
N GLY A 132 -5.89 -13.43 -8.56
CA GLY A 132 -6.53 -13.92 -7.34
C GLY A 132 -5.85 -13.43 -6.06
N GLU A 133 -4.51 -13.44 -6.02
CA GLU A 133 -3.77 -12.87 -4.88
C GLU A 133 -4.00 -11.37 -4.75
N VAL A 134 -4.09 -10.64 -5.87
CA VAL A 134 -4.42 -9.20 -5.84
C VAL A 134 -5.81 -8.96 -5.24
N VAL A 135 -6.82 -9.76 -5.61
CA VAL A 135 -8.18 -9.61 -5.05
C VAL A 135 -8.21 -9.96 -3.57
N ARG A 136 -7.51 -11.01 -3.11
CA ARG A 136 -7.39 -11.31 -1.69
C ARG A 136 -6.78 -10.14 -0.93
N ALA A 137 -5.63 -9.65 -1.38
CA ALA A 137 -4.95 -8.52 -0.75
C ALA A 137 -5.82 -7.26 -0.73
N TYR A 138 -6.51 -6.94 -1.83
CA TYR A 138 -7.47 -5.84 -1.91
C TYR A 138 -8.60 -6.01 -0.88
N SER A 139 -9.21 -7.18 -0.80
CA SER A 139 -10.30 -7.46 0.14
C SER A 139 -9.85 -7.38 1.60
N ILE A 140 -8.63 -7.84 1.91
CA ILE A 140 -8.02 -7.67 3.24
C ILE A 140 -7.91 -6.18 3.57
N VAL A 141 -7.38 -5.38 2.66
CA VAL A 141 -7.15 -3.94 2.85
C VAL A 141 -8.46 -3.18 3.11
N LEU A 142 -9.52 -3.48 2.35
CA LEU A 142 -10.82 -2.85 2.54
C LEU A 142 -11.34 -3.00 3.98
N ASN A 143 -11.05 -4.15 4.59
CA ASN A 143 -11.53 -4.47 5.94
C ASN A 143 -10.58 -4.01 7.03
N VAL A 144 -9.28 -4.21 6.85
CA VAL A 144 -8.26 -3.82 7.84
C VAL A 144 -8.23 -2.31 8.07
N LEU A 145 -8.49 -1.52 7.03
CA LEU A 145 -8.50 -0.05 7.09
C LEU A 145 -9.91 0.56 7.12
N ASP A 146 -10.98 -0.28 7.15
CA ASP A 146 -12.37 0.18 7.09
C ASP A 146 -12.63 1.15 5.92
N ILE A 147 -12.06 0.81 4.75
CA ILE A 147 -12.11 1.67 3.55
C ILE A 147 -13.53 1.84 3.03
N GLU A 148 -14.37 0.81 3.15
CA GLU A 148 -15.77 0.85 2.70
C GLU A 148 -16.54 1.99 3.35
N ALA A 149 -16.44 2.12 4.68
CA ALA A 149 -17.10 3.19 5.42
C ALA A 149 -16.58 4.59 5.03
N LEU A 150 -15.26 4.72 4.81
CA LEU A 150 -14.67 5.98 4.35
C LEU A 150 -15.15 6.34 2.96
N TRP A 151 -15.20 5.36 2.05
CA TRP A 151 -15.64 5.54 0.68
C TRP A 151 -17.07 6.03 0.61
N GLN A 152 -17.99 5.32 1.30
CA GLN A 152 -19.38 5.69 1.39
C GLN A 152 -19.59 7.09 1.97
N ARG A 153 -18.87 7.46 3.03
CA ARG A 153 -18.94 8.80 3.61
C ARG A 153 -18.59 9.89 2.61
N ILE A 154 -17.55 9.69 1.81
CA ILE A 154 -17.14 10.67 0.77
C ILE A 154 -18.18 10.73 -0.35
N GLU A 155 -18.65 9.59 -0.86
CA GLU A 155 -19.59 9.54 -1.99
C GLU A 155 -20.98 10.08 -1.64
N THR A 156 -21.43 9.88 -0.39
CA THR A 156 -22.76 10.30 0.04
C THR A 156 -22.82 11.71 0.63
N ASP A 157 -21.69 12.36 0.82
CA ASP A 157 -21.63 13.72 1.33
C ASP A 157 -21.98 14.73 0.21
N LEU A 158 -23.24 15.14 0.17
CA LEU A 158 -23.78 16.09 -0.80
C LEU A 158 -23.35 17.55 -0.54
N GLN A 159 -22.68 17.84 0.56
CA GLN A 159 -22.21 19.19 0.89
C GLN A 159 -20.82 19.46 0.36
N LEU A 160 -20.05 18.42 0.06
CA LEU A 160 -18.72 18.54 -0.51
C LEU A 160 -18.77 18.92 -2.00
N ASP A 161 -17.86 19.81 -2.40
CA ASP A 161 -17.63 20.08 -3.82
C ASP A 161 -17.15 18.80 -4.54
N ALA A 162 -17.63 18.58 -5.76
CA ALA A 162 -17.30 17.37 -6.52
C ALA A 162 -15.79 17.19 -6.78
N ARG A 163 -15.01 18.29 -6.86
CA ARG A 163 -13.54 18.21 -6.99
C ARG A 163 -12.92 17.74 -5.69
N VAL A 164 -13.41 18.24 -4.57
CA VAL A 164 -12.96 17.80 -3.23
C VAL A 164 -13.26 16.31 -3.04
N GLN A 165 -14.49 15.87 -3.35
CA GLN A 165 -14.84 14.44 -3.30
C GLN A 165 -13.88 13.60 -4.15
N LEU A 166 -13.60 14.01 -5.39
CA LEU A 166 -12.69 13.29 -6.27
C LEU A 166 -11.26 13.23 -5.71
N ASP A 167 -10.76 14.32 -5.14
CA ASP A 167 -9.42 14.35 -4.52
C ASP A 167 -9.34 13.43 -3.30
N LEU A 168 -10.38 13.39 -2.47
CA LEU A 168 -10.47 12.47 -1.33
C LEU A 168 -10.50 11.01 -1.78
N LEU A 169 -11.30 10.68 -2.81
CA LEU A 169 -11.33 9.33 -3.40
C LEU A 169 -9.96 8.94 -3.98
N HIS A 170 -9.27 9.85 -4.65
CA HIS A 170 -7.90 9.60 -5.13
C HIS A 170 -6.91 9.36 -3.97
N ARG A 171 -7.05 10.03 -2.82
CA ARG A 171 -6.24 9.76 -1.63
C ARG A 171 -6.49 8.33 -1.11
N LEU A 172 -7.76 7.92 -0.98
CA LEU A 172 -8.11 6.54 -0.61
C LEU A 172 -7.57 5.52 -1.61
N MET A 173 -7.71 5.77 -2.91
CA MET A 173 -7.15 4.89 -3.95
C MET A 173 -5.63 4.71 -3.80
N ARG A 174 -4.89 5.79 -3.49
CA ARG A 174 -3.44 5.71 -3.25
C ARG A 174 -3.13 4.86 -2.01
N LEU A 175 -3.86 5.06 -0.91
CA LEU A 175 -3.71 4.26 0.31
C LEU A 175 -3.98 2.78 0.03
N VAL A 176 -5.12 2.46 -0.59
CA VAL A 176 -5.50 1.08 -0.95
C VAL A 176 -4.44 0.45 -1.86
N ARG A 177 -3.94 1.17 -2.87
CA ARG A 177 -2.90 0.67 -3.78
C ARG A 177 -1.61 0.31 -3.05
N ARG A 178 -1.11 1.22 -2.19
CA ARG A 178 0.13 1.01 -1.41
C ARG A 178 -0.04 -0.15 -0.43
N THR A 179 -1.17 -0.21 0.26
CA THR A 179 -1.46 -1.25 1.25
C THR A 179 -1.67 -2.62 0.61
N THR A 180 -2.36 -2.70 -0.53
CA THR A 180 -2.50 -3.95 -1.31
C THR A 180 -1.13 -4.47 -1.74
N ARG A 181 -0.27 -3.59 -2.29
CA ARG A 181 1.11 -3.94 -2.65
C ARG A 181 1.90 -4.44 -1.43
N TRP A 182 1.72 -3.79 -0.28
CA TRP A 182 2.40 -4.20 0.96
C TRP A 182 2.03 -5.64 1.35
N PHE A 183 0.75 -6.03 1.33
CA PHE A 183 0.32 -7.40 1.60
C PHE A 183 0.89 -8.39 0.58
N LEU A 184 0.87 -8.05 -0.71
CA LEU A 184 1.43 -8.88 -1.77
C LEU A 184 2.95 -9.09 -1.64
N ARG A 185 3.68 -8.12 -1.15
CA ARG A 185 5.13 -8.20 -0.93
C ARG A 185 5.51 -8.92 0.35
N ASN A 186 4.80 -8.66 1.44
CA ASN A 186 5.23 -9.06 2.78
C ASN A 186 4.48 -10.27 3.34
N ARG A 187 3.28 -10.59 2.83
CA ARG A 187 2.39 -11.64 3.36
C ARG A 187 1.85 -12.58 2.29
N ARG A 188 2.43 -12.57 1.09
CA ARG A 188 1.94 -13.33 -0.06
C ARG A 188 1.70 -14.82 0.22
N LEU A 189 2.60 -15.49 0.93
CA LEU A 189 2.48 -16.92 1.25
C LEU A 189 1.38 -17.24 2.29
N SER A 190 0.84 -16.22 2.96
CA SER A 190 -0.20 -16.35 3.98
C SER A 190 -1.43 -15.48 3.70
N LEU A 191 -1.71 -15.18 2.43
CA LEU A 191 -2.87 -14.42 2.00
C LEU A 191 -4.15 -15.26 2.14
N ASN A 192 -4.67 -15.34 3.36
CA ASN A 192 -6.03 -15.80 3.66
C ASN A 192 -6.81 -14.64 4.24
N CYS A 193 -7.96 -14.29 3.65
CA CYS A 193 -8.73 -13.11 4.02
C CYS A 193 -9.15 -13.14 5.48
N THR A 194 -9.80 -14.22 5.94
CA THR A 194 -10.30 -14.35 7.31
C THR A 194 -9.17 -14.22 8.33
N HIS A 195 -8.08 -14.94 8.11
CA HIS A 195 -6.95 -14.95 9.04
C HIS A 195 -6.23 -13.59 9.08
N SER A 196 -5.95 -12.99 7.91
CA SER A 196 -5.26 -11.71 7.83
C SER A 196 -6.10 -10.56 8.43
N ILE A 197 -7.40 -10.54 8.17
CA ILE A 197 -8.30 -9.54 8.76
C ILE A 197 -8.32 -9.68 10.28
N ALA A 198 -8.47 -10.92 10.82
CA ALA A 198 -8.45 -11.15 12.25
C ALA A 198 -7.14 -10.73 12.93
N GLN A 199 -6.00 -10.90 12.24
CA GLN A 199 -4.70 -10.50 12.77
C GLN A 199 -4.46 -8.99 12.73
N PHE A 200 -4.92 -8.30 11.69
CA PHE A 200 -4.54 -6.91 11.45
C PHE A 200 -5.61 -5.89 11.86
N ALA A 201 -6.91 -6.19 11.76
CA ALA A 201 -7.94 -5.16 11.93
C ALA A 201 -7.94 -4.54 13.35
N GLY A 202 -7.93 -5.37 14.40
CA GLY A 202 -7.88 -4.88 15.78
C GLY A 202 -6.60 -4.07 16.09
N PRO A 203 -5.39 -4.63 15.85
CA PRO A 203 -4.16 -3.89 16.05
C PRO A 203 -4.05 -2.60 15.23
N MET A 204 -4.54 -2.57 13.99
CA MET A 204 -4.55 -1.36 13.18
C MET A 204 -5.49 -0.28 13.76
N GLN A 205 -6.61 -0.68 14.34
CA GLN A 205 -7.50 0.25 15.02
C GLN A 205 -6.84 0.84 16.28
N ILE A 206 -6.19 0.00 17.11
CA ILE A 206 -5.44 0.46 18.29
C ILE A 206 -4.37 1.48 17.88
N MET A 207 -3.59 1.16 16.83
CA MET A 207 -2.57 2.07 16.33
C MET A 207 -3.17 3.38 15.82
N ALA A 208 -4.30 3.36 15.13
CA ALA A 208 -4.95 4.56 14.65
C ALA A 208 -5.41 5.48 15.81
N GLU A 209 -5.86 4.90 16.92
CA GLU A 209 -6.27 5.65 18.12
C GLU A 209 -5.06 6.22 18.89
N GLN A 210 -3.95 5.48 18.96
CA GLN A 210 -2.74 5.88 19.69
C GLN A 210 -1.78 6.75 18.86
N MET A 211 -2.04 6.91 17.57
CA MET A 211 -1.15 7.66 16.66
C MET A 211 -0.72 9.03 17.21
N PRO A 212 -1.61 9.85 17.80
CA PRO A 212 -1.23 11.15 18.37
C PRO A 212 -0.24 11.06 19.53
N GLU A 213 -0.20 9.95 20.27
CA GLU A 213 0.69 9.74 21.41
C GLU A 213 2.07 9.19 21.00
N LEU A 214 2.12 8.50 19.86
CA LEU A 214 3.32 7.83 19.37
C LEU A 214 4.20 8.72 18.49
N HIS A 215 3.62 9.78 17.94
CA HIS A 215 4.32 10.71 17.05
C HIS A 215 4.78 11.98 17.77
N GLU A 216 5.86 12.56 17.28
CA GLU A 216 6.42 13.79 17.80
C GLU A 216 5.67 15.05 17.37
N ALA A 217 6.08 16.17 18.01
CA ALA A 217 5.47 17.47 17.81
C ALA A 217 5.47 17.93 16.34
N GLU A 218 6.50 17.57 15.56
CA GLU A 218 6.58 17.96 14.14
C GLU A 218 5.54 17.22 13.29
N TRP A 219 5.38 15.91 13.49
CA TRP A 219 4.34 15.14 12.84
C TRP A 219 2.94 15.62 13.22
N MET A 220 2.72 15.87 14.52
CA MET A 220 1.45 16.43 15.01
C MET A 220 1.12 17.77 14.37
N LYS A 221 2.13 18.59 14.09
CA LYS A 221 1.95 19.85 13.39
C LYS A 221 1.51 19.62 11.93
N LEU A 222 2.16 18.72 11.21
CA LEU A 222 1.81 18.37 9.82
C LEU A 222 0.41 17.78 9.76
N TRP A 223 0.09 16.82 10.62
CA TRP A 223 -1.23 16.20 10.70
C TRP A 223 -2.32 17.21 11.01
N ASN A 224 -2.11 18.11 11.99
CA ASN A 224 -3.06 19.17 12.30
C ASN A 224 -3.26 20.11 11.11
N THR A 225 -2.18 20.51 10.44
CA THR A 225 -2.24 21.38 9.26
C THR A 225 -3.09 20.72 8.15
N GLU A 226 -2.80 19.47 7.80
CA GLU A 226 -3.55 18.75 6.76
C GLU A 226 -5.01 18.52 7.13
N ARG A 227 -5.29 18.15 8.39
CA ARG A 227 -6.66 18.02 8.89
C ARG A 227 -7.42 19.34 8.78
N ASP A 228 -6.81 20.45 9.21
CA ASP A 228 -7.44 21.77 9.22
C ASP A 228 -7.67 22.28 7.78
N GLU A 229 -6.76 21.98 6.84
CA GLU A 229 -6.95 22.22 5.41
C GLU A 229 -8.15 21.45 4.85
N LEU A 230 -8.28 20.17 5.17
CA LEU A 230 -9.43 19.36 4.77
C LEU A 230 -10.74 19.88 5.37
N MET A 231 -10.73 20.27 6.64
CA MET A 231 -11.89 20.89 7.28
C MET A 231 -12.27 22.23 6.63
N ALA A 232 -11.29 23.02 6.21
CA ALA A 232 -11.54 24.27 5.48
C ALA A 232 -12.20 24.05 4.10
N LEU A 233 -12.01 22.86 3.50
CA LEU A 233 -12.69 22.42 2.27
C LEU A 233 -14.10 21.84 2.53
N GLY A 234 -14.57 21.84 3.78
CA GLY A 234 -15.90 21.35 4.16
C GLY A 234 -15.95 19.89 4.60
N VAL A 235 -14.80 19.21 4.70
CA VAL A 235 -14.74 17.82 5.19
C VAL A 235 -15.01 17.78 6.69
N ASP A 236 -15.85 16.86 7.15
CA ASP A 236 -16.10 16.71 8.58
C ASP A 236 -14.83 16.32 9.35
N GLN A 237 -14.73 16.73 10.61
CA GLN A 237 -13.53 16.58 11.43
C GLN A 237 -13.05 15.12 11.55
N SER A 238 -13.97 14.16 11.70
CA SER A 238 -13.63 12.75 11.86
C SER A 238 -13.03 12.16 10.57
N LEU A 239 -13.61 12.48 9.42
CA LEU A 239 -13.11 12.07 8.12
C LEU A 239 -11.78 12.76 7.80
N ALA A 240 -11.68 14.07 8.04
CA ALA A 240 -10.44 14.85 7.87
C ALA A 240 -9.29 14.28 8.70
N SER A 241 -9.54 13.94 9.97
CA SER A 241 -8.54 13.34 10.85
C SER A 241 -8.03 11.99 10.34
N ARG A 242 -8.92 11.12 9.86
CA ARG A 242 -8.55 9.80 9.30
C ARG A 242 -7.77 9.92 7.98
N LEU A 243 -8.16 10.85 7.12
CA LEU A 243 -7.47 11.06 5.84
C LEU A 243 -6.09 11.71 6.03
N ALA A 244 -5.97 12.65 6.96
CA ALA A 244 -4.67 13.24 7.33
C ALA A 244 -3.69 12.21 7.95
N ALA A 245 -4.22 11.15 8.58
CA ALA A 245 -3.41 10.06 9.12
C ALA A 245 -3.07 8.95 8.11
N ALA A 246 -3.54 9.02 6.85
CA ALA A 246 -3.47 7.91 5.90
C ALA A 246 -2.05 7.37 5.64
N ASP A 247 -1.05 8.25 5.54
CA ASP A 247 0.33 7.84 5.32
C ASP A 247 0.92 7.16 6.56
N SER A 248 0.60 7.64 7.76
CA SER A 248 1.01 7.00 9.01
C SER A 248 0.31 5.66 9.22
N LEU A 249 -0.97 5.54 8.84
CA LEU A 249 -1.70 4.28 8.85
C LEU A 249 -1.03 3.22 7.94
N PHE A 250 -0.45 3.64 6.83
CA PHE A 250 0.33 2.72 6.00
C PHE A 250 1.57 2.17 6.74
N LEU A 251 2.29 3.03 7.47
CA LEU A 251 3.47 2.62 8.26
C LEU A 251 3.12 1.64 9.38
N THR A 252 1.92 1.78 9.98
CA THR A 252 1.48 0.88 11.06
C THR A 252 1.32 -0.58 10.64
N LEU A 253 1.14 -0.88 9.35
CA LEU A 253 1.16 -2.27 8.85
C LEU A 253 2.47 -2.98 9.19
N GLY A 254 3.59 -2.29 9.01
CA GLY A 254 4.90 -2.82 9.37
C GLY A 254 5.05 -3.06 10.87
N ILE A 255 4.52 -2.15 11.68
CA ILE A 255 4.52 -2.26 13.16
C ILE A 255 3.70 -3.48 13.61
N VAL A 256 2.48 -3.64 13.08
CA VAL A 256 1.62 -4.79 13.37
C VAL A 256 2.30 -6.10 12.96
N ASP A 257 2.91 -6.15 11.76
CA ASP A 257 3.61 -7.33 11.28
C ASP A 257 4.79 -7.73 12.18
N ILE A 258 5.57 -6.75 12.65
CA ILE A 258 6.68 -6.98 13.60
C ILE A 258 6.14 -7.47 14.94
N SER A 259 5.15 -6.78 15.52
CA SER A 259 4.52 -7.14 16.79
C SER A 259 4.02 -8.59 16.77
N LEU A 260 3.32 -9.00 15.71
CA LEU A 260 2.82 -10.35 15.52
C LEU A 260 3.95 -11.39 15.40
N LYS A 261 4.99 -11.09 14.62
CA LYS A 261 6.12 -12.02 14.40
C LYS A 261 7.01 -12.18 15.62
N GLN A 262 7.23 -11.09 16.35
CA GLN A 262 8.09 -11.06 17.53
C GLN A 262 7.34 -11.32 18.83
N GLN A 263 6.00 -11.44 18.79
CA GLN A 263 5.14 -11.59 19.96
C GLN A 263 5.39 -10.50 21.02
N GLN A 264 5.61 -9.26 20.56
CA GLN A 264 5.85 -8.09 21.40
C GLN A 264 4.62 -7.16 21.43
N PRO A 265 4.42 -6.42 22.53
CA PRO A 265 3.35 -5.42 22.61
C PRO A 265 3.44 -4.41 21.44
N ILE A 266 2.29 -4.09 20.86
CA ILE A 266 2.22 -3.22 19.68
C ILE A 266 2.68 -1.80 20.00
N GLU A 267 2.37 -1.32 21.21
CA GLU A 267 2.74 -0.01 21.70
C GLU A 267 4.27 0.16 21.77
N GLN A 268 4.95 -0.86 22.35
CA GLN A 268 6.42 -0.86 22.43
C GLN A 268 7.05 -0.96 21.04
N THR A 269 6.47 -1.79 20.16
CA THR A 269 6.92 -1.92 18.78
C THR A 269 6.77 -0.61 18.02
N GLY A 270 5.63 0.08 18.19
CA GLY A 270 5.36 1.38 17.60
C GLY A 270 6.31 2.46 18.09
N GLN A 271 6.50 2.56 19.41
CA GLN A 271 7.42 3.52 20.01
C GLN A 271 8.84 3.35 19.47
N LEU A 272 9.36 2.11 19.43
CA LEU A 272 10.69 1.85 18.90
C LEU A 272 10.79 2.17 17.40
N TYR A 273 9.77 1.79 16.62
CA TYR A 273 9.72 2.03 15.18
C TYR A 273 9.81 3.53 14.85
N PHE A 274 9.02 4.37 15.54
CA PHE A 274 9.02 5.81 15.34
C PHE A 274 10.29 6.46 15.85
N SER A 275 10.78 6.08 17.04
CA SER A 275 12.04 6.59 17.59
C SER A 275 13.25 6.30 16.68
N LEU A 276 13.29 5.13 16.04
CA LEU A 276 14.32 4.81 15.04
C LEU A 276 14.18 5.67 13.77
N GLY A 277 12.94 5.85 13.31
CA GLY A 277 12.66 6.68 12.14
C GLY A 277 13.17 8.10 12.30
N GLU A 278 12.91 8.69 13.45
CA GLU A 278 13.38 10.02 13.80
C GLU A 278 14.90 10.09 13.96
N TYR A 279 15.47 9.24 14.80
CA TYR A 279 16.91 9.23 15.06
C TYR A 279 17.76 9.10 13.78
N LEU A 280 17.31 8.27 12.84
CA LEU A 280 17.95 8.07 11.54
C LEU A 280 17.40 8.98 10.43
N SER A 281 16.44 9.85 10.73
CA SER A 281 15.77 10.72 9.73
C SER A 281 15.14 9.94 8.56
N LEU A 282 14.57 8.76 8.82
CA LEU A 282 14.04 7.87 7.76
C LEU A 282 12.79 8.45 7.11
N ASP A 283 11.96 9.19 7.84
CA ASP A 283 10.74 9.81 7.29
C ASP A 283 11.09 10.95 6.33
N TRP A 284 12.11 11.76 6.66
CA TRP A 284 12.65 12.73 5.72
C TRP A 284 13.23 12.05 4.47
N PHE A 285 13.97 10.96 4.65
CA PHE A 285 14.58 10.23 3.54
C PHE A 285 13.50 9.57 2.65
N MET A 286 12.42 9.06 3.24
CA MET A 286 11.24 8.57 2.51
C MET A 286 10.64 9.66 1.62
N ALA A 287 10.49 10.89 2.15
CA ALA A 287 9.98 12.00 1.35
C ALA A 287 10.87 12.29 0.13
N GLN A 288 12.22 12.21 0.27
CA GLN A 288 13.13 12.37 -0.87
C GLN A 288 12.93 11.28 -1.94
N ILE A 289 12.65 10.04 -1.53
CA ILE A 289 12.34 8.95 -2.49
C ILE A 289 11.03 9.22 -3.23
N VAL A 290 9.98 9.64 -2.50
CA VAL A 290 8.66 9.92 -3.07
C VAL A 290 8.72 11.11 -4.05
N ASP A 291 9.54 12.11 -3.78
CA ASP A 291 9.72 13.32 -4.59
C ASP A 291 10.55 13.08 -5.87
N LEU A 292 11.21 11.92 -6.00
CA LEU A 292 11.92 11.57 -7.23
C LEU A 292 10.98 11.66 -8.45
N GLN A 293 11.45 12.31 -9.50
CA GLN A 293 10.71 12.47 -10.76
C GLN A 293 11.17 11.44 -11.80
N PRO A 294 10.46 10.32 -11.96
CA PRO A 294 10.83 9.29 -12.93
C PRO A 294 10.60 9.78 -14.36
N GLN A 295 11.61 9.64 -15.21
CA GLN A 295 11.56 10.00 -16.63
C GLN A 295 11.19 8.82 -17.53
N ASN A 296 11.24 7.59 -16.99
CA ASN A 296 10.95 6.37 -17.72
C ASN A 296 10.43 5.28 -16.74
N ARG A 297 9.94 4.17 -17.33
CA ARG A 297 9.39 3.04 -16.57
C ARG A 297 10.38 2.47 -15.54
N TRP A 298 11.65 2.35 -15.89
CA TRP A 298 12.66 1.76 -15.00
C TRP A 298 12.87 2.62 -13.76
N GLN A 299 12.85 3.92 -13.90
CA GLN A 299 12.91 4.85 -12.77
C GLN A 299 11.64 4.83 -11.92
N ASP A 300 10.46 4.64 -12.54
CA ASP A 300 9.21 4.50 -11.77
C ASP A 300 9.23 3.20 -10.93
N LEU A 301 9.67 2.08 -11.52
CA LEU A 301 9.88 0.83 -10.79
C LEU A 301 10.97 0.94 -9.71
N ALA A 302 12.07 1.63 -10.00
CA ALA A 302 13.14 1.86 -9.03
C ALA A 302 12.64 2.68 -7.83
N ARG A 303 11.87 3.75 -8.05
CA ARG A 303 11.28 4.54 -6.97
C ARG A 303 10.38 3.70 -6.08
N GLU A 304 9.52 2.87 -6.66
CA GLU A 304 8.67 1.95 -5.89
C GLU A 304 9.51 0.92 -5.11
N SER A 305 10.60 0.41 -5.69
CA SER A 305 11.52 -0.51 -5.01
C SER A 305 12.23 0.17 -3.84
N TYR A 306 12.67 1.41 -4.00
CA TYR A 306 13.34 2.17 -2.93
C TYR A 306 12.44 2.40 -1.72
N VAL A 307 11.15 2.66 -1.95
CA VAL A 307 10.16 2.73 -0.86
C VAL A 307 10.06 1.40 -0.13
N ASP A 308 9.94 0.29 -0.88
CA ASP A 308 9.84 -1.06 -0.29
C ASP A 308 11.13 -1.43 0.48
N ASP A 309 12.31 -1.08 -0.05
CA ASP A 309 13.61 -1.36 0.56
C ASP A 309 13.78 -0.58 1.87
N LEU A 310 13.48 0.72 1.88
CA LEU A 310 13.55 1.55 3.10
C LEU A 310 12.64 1.01 4.19
N GLU A 311 11.39 0.71 3.85
CA GLU A 311 10.42 0.13 4.78
C GLU A 311 10.86 -1.24 5.31
N SER A 312 11.43 -2.09 4.44
CA SER A 312 11.97 -3.39 4.84
C SER A 312 13.14 -3.26 5.80
N GLN A 313 14.06 -2.34 5.54
CA GLN A 313 15.22 -2.07 6.39
C GLN A 313 14.79 -1.53 7.75
N ARG A 314 13.85 -0.56 7.78
CA ARG A 314 13.29 -0.03 9.03
C ARG A 314 12.64 -1.13 9.87
N ARG A 315 11.82 -2.00 9.26
CA ARG A 315 11.21 -3.14 9.96
C ARG A 315 12.24 -4.11 10.49
N SER A 316 13.25 -4.45 9.69
CA SER A 316 14.32 -5.38 10.09
C SER A 316 15.12 -4.83 11.28
N LEU A 317 15.45 -3.54 11.27
CA LEU A 317 16.14 -2.88 12.36
C LEU A 317 15.29 -2.83 13.63
N THR A 318 14.00 -2.50 13.51
CA THR A 318 13.06 -2.50 14.64
C THR A 318 12.95 -3.89 15.26
N ALA A 319 12.74 -4.93 14.44
CA ALA A 319 12.67 -6.31 14.90
C ALA A 319 13.98 -6.76 15.57
N CYS A 320 15.12 -6.34 15.03
CA CYS A 320 16.43 -6.58 15.60
C CYS A 320 16.54 -5.98 17.03
N LEU A 321 16.19 -4.71 17.19
CA LEU A 321 16.30 -4.04 18.49
C LEU A 321 15.27 -4.52 19.51
N LEU A 322 14.10 -5.00 19.10
CA LEU A 322 13.13 -5.63 20.01
C LEU A 322 13.66 -6.89 20.66
N ASN A 323 14.58 -7.61 20.00
CA ASN A 323 15.20 -8.86 20.52
C ASN A 323 16.42 -8.60 21.40
N ARG A 324 16.78 -7.36 21.69
CA ARG A 324 17.88 -7.03 22.60
C ARG A 324 17.48 -7.32 24.05
N PRO A 325 18.48 -7.68 24.90
CA PRO A 325 18.22 -8.12 26.29
C PRO A 325 17.81 -6.98 27.25
N GLU A 326 18.05 -5.73 26.89
CA GLU A 326 17.69 -4.59 27.74
C GLU A 326 16.16 -4.49 27.88
N GLU A 327 15.68 -4.20 29.10
CA GLU A 327 14.24 -4.16 29.41
C GLU A 327 13.54 -2.92 28.82
N ASP A 328 14.23 -1.78 28.81
CA ASP A 328 13.67 -0.51 28.37
C ASP A 328 14.09 -0.17 26.93
N ILE A 329 13.16 0.40 26.15
CA ILE A 329 13.39 0.81 24.75
C ILE A 329 14.52 1.84 24.66
N SER A 330 14.58 2.80 25.60
CA SER A 330 15.63 3.82 25.62
C SER A 330 17.02 3.22 25.85
N LEU A 331 17.12 2.21 26.72
CA LEU A 331 18.36 1.47 26.96
C LEU A 331 18.76 0.64 25.73
N ARG A 332 17.80 -0.02 25.07
CA ARG A 332 18.05 -0.74 23.80
C ARG A 332 18.63 0.17 22.73
N LEU A 333 18.03 1.34 22.57
CA LEU A 333 18.50 2.35 21.62
C LEU A 333 19.91 2.86 21.97
N GLN A 334 20.16 3.21 23.23
CA GLN A 334 21.48 3.68 23.66
C GLN A 334 22.59 2.64 23.48
N ALA A 335 22.33 1.38 23.85
CA ALA A 335 23.28 0.29 23.67
C ALA A 335 23.57 0.04 22.19
N TRP A 336 22.55 0.05 21.34
CA TRP A 336 22.70 -0.07 19.89
C TRP A 336 23.49 1.12 19.29
N GLN A 337 23.19 2.35 19.71
CA GLN A 337 23.89 3.55 19.24
C GLN A 337 25.38 3.51 19.59
N GLN A 338 25.73 3.04 20.79
CA GLN A 338 27.14 2.88 21.18
C GLN A 338 27.84 1.81 20.33
N GLN A 339 27.19 0.67 20.13
CA GLN A 339 27.73 -0.47 19.39
C GLN A 339 27.92 -0.15 17.91
N GLN A 340 26.95 0.50 17.26
CA GLN A 340 26.93 0.79 15.82
C GLN A 340 27.39 2.22 15.48
N ARG A 341 27.97 2.94 16.43
CA ARG A 341 28.34 4.35 16.29
C ARG A 341 29.06 4.71 14.99
N PRO A 342 30.04 3.94 14.47
CA PRO A 342 30.73 4.27 13.23
C PRO A 342 29.80 4.28 12.02
N LEU A 343 28.93 3.29 11.89
CA LEU A 343 27.98 3.15 10.78
C LEU A 343 26.85 4.18 10.88
N ILE A 344 26.37 4.46 12.09
CA ILE A 344 25.39 5.52 12.34
C ILE A 344 25.93 6.89 11.95
N ASN A 345 27.17 7.21 12.34
CA ASN A 345 27.79 8.48 11.98
C ASN A 345 27.95 8.62 10.45
N ARG A 346 28.28 7.51 9.76
CA ARG A 346 28.41 7.49 8.29
C ARG A 346 27.06 7.73 7.62
N TRP A 347 26.00 7.08 8.09
CA TRP A 347 24.63 7.31 7.63
C TRP A 347 24.20 8.77 7.86
N GLN A 348 24.38 9.29 9.07
CA GLN A 348 24.00 10.66 9.40
C GLN A 348 24.77 11.72 8.59
N ALA A 349 26.06 11.47 8.31
CA ALA A 349 26.84 12.32 7.42
C ALA A 349 26.26 12.33 6.00
N MET A 350 25.89 11.17 5.48
CA MET A 350 25.26 11.05 4.16
C MET A 350 23.91 11.78 4.10
N VAL A 351 23.05 11.60 5.09
CA VAL A 351 21.78 12.35 5.19
C VAL A 351 22.03 13.85 5.24
N ALA A 352 23.04 14.30 5.99
CA ALA A 352 23.41 15.71 6.06
C ALA A 352 23.92 16.26 4.72
N ASP A 353 24.64 15.44 3.94
CA ASP A 353 25.10 15.81 2.60
C ASP A 353 23.92 15.92 1.62
N LEU A 354 23.00 14.96 1.66
CA LEU A 354 21.76 15.01 0.86
C LEU A 354 20.93 16.26 1.18
N ARG A 355 20.83 16.66 2.45
CA ARG A 355 20.09 17.87 2.88
C ARG A 355 20.74 19.18 2.41
N ARG A 356 22.05 19.19 2.19
CA ARG A 356 22.79 20.37 1.71
C ARG A 356 22.77 20.48 0.19
N GLY A 357 22.53 19.37 -0.52
CA GLY A 357 22.50 19.31 -1.98
C GLY A 357 21.24 19.96 -2.57
N THR A 358 21.20 20.00 -3.89
CA THR A 358 19.97 20.19 -4.67
C THR A 358 19.12 18.92 -4.59
N ALA A 359 17.99 18.82 -5.30
CA ALA A 359 17.14 17.63 -5.26
C ALA A 359 17.93 16.31 -5.41
N ALA A 360 17.58 15.30 -4.60
CA ALA A 360 18.19 13.99 -4.69
C ALA A 360 17.87 13.30 -6.02
N ASP A 361 18.79 12.53 -6.57
CA ASP A 361 18.58 11.71 -7.76
C ASP A 361 18.53 10.20 -7.43
N PHE A 362 18.20 9.38 -8.43
CA PHE A 362 18.09 7.93 -8.28
C PHE A 362 19.38 7.25 -7.82
N ALA A 363 20.53 7.76 -8.27
CA ALA A 363 21.83 7.19 -7.91
C ALA A 363 22.19 7.50 -6.45
N MET A 364 21.95 8.73 -6.01
CA MET A 364 22.15 9.17 -4.62
C MET A 364 21.29 8.35 -3.64
N ILE A 365 20.00 8.17 -3.95
CA ILE A 365 19.10 7.35 -3.15
C ILE A 365 19.55 5.89 -3.09
N SER A 366 19.98 5.31 -4.22
CA SER A 366 20.47 3.93 -4.27
C SER A 366 21.69 3.71 -3.37
N VAL A 367 22.64 4.65 -3.40
CA VAL A 367 23.83 4.60 -2.53
C VAL A 367 23.46 4.73 -1.05
N ALA A 368 22.55 5.66 -0.73
CA ALA A 368 22.11 5.85 0.65
C ALA A 368 21.36 4.63 1.20
N LEU A 369 20.49 4.00 0.42
CA LEU A 369 19.83 2.74 0.81
C LEU A 369 20.83 1.61 1.06
N ARG A 370 21.93 1.56 0.31
CA ARG A 370 22.99 0.57 0.54
C ARG A 370 23.71 0.80 1.87
N GLU A 371 24.03 2.05 2.20
CA GLU A 371 24.62 2.41 3.50
C GLU A 371 23.69 2.05 4.68
N LEU A 372 22.39 2.30 4.53
CA LEU A 372 21.41 1.91 5.55
C LEU A 372 21.33 0.39 5.69
N LEU A 373 21.38 -0.35 4.57
CA LEU A 373 21.39 -1.80 4.57
C LEU A 373 22.61 -2.35 5.32
N ASP A 374 23.79 -1.79 5.12
CA ASP A 374 25.02 -2.20 5.81
C ASP A 374 24.90 -1.98 7.34
N LEU A 375 24.27 -0.87 7.78
CA LEU A 375 23.95 -0.63 9.19
C LEU A 375 22.97 -1.68 9.74
N VAL A 376 21.93 -2.00 8.99
CA VAL A 376 20.92 -3.00 9.40
C VAL A 376 21.56 -4.39 9.53
N GLN A 377 22.36 -4.82 8.55
CA GLN A 377 23.05 -6.11 8.57
C GLN A 377 24.03 -6.22 9.74
N ALA A 378 24.87 -5.22 9.97
CA ALA A 378 25.78 -5.19 11.10
C ALA A 378 25.05 -5.22 12.46
N SER A 379 23.86 -4.59 12.52
CA SER A 379 23.02 -4.65 13.72
C SER A 379 22.48 -6.05 14.01
N ILE A 380 22.03 -6.75 12.97
CA ILE A 380 21.54 -8.13 13.05
C ILE A 380 22.67 -9.09 13.43
N ASP A 381 23.83 -8.96 12.80
CA ASP A 381 24.99 -9.82 13.06
C ASP A 381 25.50 -9.66 14.52
N SER A 382 25.41 -8.44 15.06
CA SER A 382 25.82 -8.15 16.43
C SER A 382 24.97 -8.84 17.51
N ILE A 383 23.71 -9.16 17.21
CA ILE A 383 22.82 -9.91 18.12
C ILE A 383 23.04 -11.42 17.99
N ASN A 384 23.31 -11.89 16.76
CA ASN A 384 23.50 -13.31 16.47
C ASN A 384 24.91 -13.83 16.85
N SER A 385 25.88 -12.95 17.02
CA SER A 385 27.22 -13.33 17.47
C SER A 385 27.23 -13.50 18.98
N PRO A 386 27.56 -14.69 19.52
CA PRO A 386 27.74 -14.84 20.95
C PRO A 386 28.84 -13.88 21.41
N THR A 387 28.52 -13.07 22.42
CA THR A 387 29.52 -12.25 23.11
C THR A 387 30.62 -13.16 23.60
N SER A 388 31.74 -13.22 22.87
CA SER A 388 32.98 -13.73 23.39
C SER A 388 33.43 -12.74 24.47
N PHE A 389 33.11 -13.04 25.71
CA PHE A 389 33.78 -12.39 26.85
C PHE A 389 35.26 -12.69 26.70
N PRO A 390 36.17 -11.72 26.73
CA PRO A 390 37.55 -12.04 26.95
C PRO A 390 37.69 -12.67 28.33
N GLU A 391 38.10 -13.93 28.34
CA GLU A 391 38.63 -14.56 29.57
C GLU A 391 39.90 -13.75 29.94
N GLU A 392 39.81 -13.05 31.09
CA GLU A 392 40.99 -12.61 31.82
C GLU A 392 41.54 -13.76 32.68
#